data_3fb2dd069b219001a7ca6b00c582dcf3
#
_entry.id   3fb2dd069b219001a7ca6b00c582dcf3
#
_cell.length_a   1.000
_cell.length_b   1.000
_cell.length_c   1.000
_cell.angle_alpha   90.00
_cell.angle_beta   90.00
_cell.angle_gamma   90.00
#
_symmetry.space_group_name_H-M   'P 1'
#
loop_
_entity.id
_entity.type
_entity.pdbx_description
1 polymer ?
#
loop_
_entity_poly.entity_id
_entity_poly.type
_entity_poly.pdbx_seq_one_letter_code
_entity_poly.pdbx_strand_id
1 'polypeptide(L)'
;MVDVELKVSSQMLADFLTFLYPPEEDGILAVKSDVFGKLLVAHLRGSDIPVTARSGDFVVKLRMPINDITRHFEKLWPYYNEADEASLNMALAAVFDMDFTGYYRKGESLGYQKKDIVDAFITSRKLFSADCFDVLHKRVYRKGQASFEAIKQRLIRKAYYIDESIDYKGLGK
;
A
#
# COMPACT_ATOMS: atom_id res chain seq x y z
N MET A 1 -1.25 -19.42 -15.98
CA MET A 1 -1.12 -18.05 -15.45
C MET A 1 -2.25 -17.84 -14.44
N VAL A 2 -2.00 -17.10 -13.37
CA VAL A 2 -3.00 -16.89 -12.31
C VAL A 2 -3.35 -15.40 -12.32
N ASP A 3 -4.40 -15.05 -13.05
CA ASP A 3 -4.90 -13.69 -13.18
C ASP A 3 -6.16 -13.54 -12.30
N VAL A 4 -6.24 -12.44 -11.52
CA VAL A 4 -7.33 -12.16 -10.58
C VAL A 4 -7.74 -10.70 -10.66
N GLU A 5 -9.02 -10.42 -10.41
CA GLU A 5 -9.54 -9.05 -10.31
C GLU A 5 -9.56 -8.59 -8.86
N LEU A 6 -9.10 -7.36 -8.61
CA LEU A 6 -9.16 -6.68 -7.31
C LEU A 6 -9.94 -5.38 -7.46
N LYS A 7 -10.96 -5.19 -6.63
CA LYS A 7 -11.66 -3.91 -6.52
C LYS A 7 -10.91 -3.00 -5.57
N VAL A 8 -10.43 -1.87 -6.07
CA VAL A 8 -9.71 -0.86 -5.31
C VAL A 8 -10.66 0.25 -4.86
N SER A 9 -10.43 0.83 -3.70
CA SER A 9 -11.35 1.77 -3.06
C SER A 9 -11.30 3.19 -3.66
N SER A 10 -10.29 3.54 -4.44
CA SER A 10 -10.17 4.85 -5.08
C SER A 10 -9.24 4.83 -6.29
N GLN A 11 -9.44 5.80 -7.21
CA GLN A 11 -8.55 5.97 -8.37
C GLN A 11 -7.10 6.21 -7.96
N MET A 12 -6.87 7.02 -6.93
CA MET A 12 -5.51 7.29 -6.42
C MET A 12 -4.78 6.01 -6.01
N LEU A 13 -5.46 5.09 -5.33
CA LEU A 13 -4.86 3.80 -4.95
C LEU A 13 -4.72 2.86 -6.14
N ALA A 14 -5.61 2.92 -7.14
CA ALA A 14 -5.47 2.16 -8.38
C ALA A 14 -4.25 2.65 -9.20
N ASP A 15 -4.06 3.96 -9.31
CA ASP A 15 -2.88 4.56 -9.94
C ASP A 15 -1.60 4.16 -9.19
N PHE A 16 -1.64 4.20 -7.85
CA PHE A 16 -0.50 3.78 -7.03
C PHE A 16 -0.19 2.30 -7.18
N LEU A 17 -1.19 1.45 -7.27
CA LEU A 17 -1.01 0.02 -7.54
C LEU A 17 -0.37 -0.22 -8.92
N THR A 18 -0.79 0.56 -9.93
CA THR A 18 -0.18 0.56 -11.27
C THR A 18 1.28 1.04 -11.25
N PHE A 19 1.62 1.95 -10.34
CA PHE A 19 3.02 2.36 -10.13
C PHE A 19 3.84 1.24 -9.48
N LEU A 20 3.30 0.54 -8.48
CA LEU A 20 3.98 -0.58 -7.81
C LEU A 20 4.22 -1.76 -8.77
N TYR A 21 3.21 -2.07 -9.57
CA TYR A 21 3.18 -3.17 -10.52
C TYR A 21 2.87 -2.65 -11.92
N PRO A 22 3.88 -2.26 -12.69
CA PRO A 22 3.65 -1.78 -14.05
C PRO A 22 2.89 -2.81 -14.88
N PRO A 23 1.92 -2.36 -15.72
CA PRO A 23 1.17 -3.25 -16.57
C PRO A 23 2.06 -3.89 -17.63
N GLU A 24 1.77 -5.15 -17.97
CA GLU A 24 2.32 -5.85 -19.11
C GLU A 24 1.63 -5.37 -20.42
N GLU A 25 2.02 -5.94 -21.57
CA GLU A 25 1.46 -5.57 -22.88
C GLU A 25 -0.06 -5.75 -22.99
N ASP A 26 -0.62 -6.68 -22.22
CA ASP A 26 -2.06 -6.96 -22.14
C ASP A 26 -2.82 -6.07 -21.12
N GLY A 27 -2.12 -5.14 -20.47
CA GLY A 27 -2.68 -4.23 -19.48
C GLY A 27 -2.88 -4.84 -18.09
N ILE A 28 -2.45 -6.09 -17.86
CA ILE A 28 -2.53 -6.77 -16.56
C ILE A 28 -1.31 -6.40 -15.70
N LEU A 29 -1.53 -6.09 -14.43
CA LEU A 29 -0.47 -5.68 -13.53
C LEU A 29 0.33 -6.90 -13.03
N ALA A 30 1.63 -6.94 -13.32
CA ALA A 30 2.52 -8.04 -12.92
C ALA A 30 2.94 -7.92 -11.46
N VAL A 31 2.31 -8.68 -10.58
CA VAL A 31 2.58 -8.66 -9.14
C VAL A 31 3.96 -9.24 -8.84
N LYS A 32 4.75 -8.52 -8.05
CA LYS A 32 6.07 -8.92 -7.58
C LYS A 32 5.99 -9.63 -6.23
N SER A 33 7.01 -10.42 -5.89
CA SER A 33 7.12 -11.10 -4.59
C SER A 33 7.62 -10.18 -3.47
N ASP A 34 7.16 -8.92 -3.45
CA ASP A 34 7.39 -7.96 -2.38
C ASP A 34 6.40 -8.15 -1.21
N VAL A 35 6.43 -7.27 -0.22
CA VAL A 35 5.58 -7.37 0.97
C VAL A 35 4.10 -7.34 0.61
N PHE A 36 3.69 -6.40 -0.25
CA PHE A 36 2.29 -6.28 -0.65
C PHE A 36 1.87 -7.41 -1.60
N GLY A 37 2.73 -7.83 -2.52
CA GLY A 37 2.51 -8.99 -3.38
C GLY A 37 2.31 -10.29 -2.59
N LYS A 38 3.05 -10.49 -1.51
CA LYS A 38 2.84 -11.63 -0.60
C LYS A 38 1.48 -11.56 0.11
N LEU A 39 1.00 -10.37 0.47
CA LEU A 39 -0.35 -10.18 1.02
C LEU A 39 -1.42 -10.51 -0.02
N LEU A 40 -1.26 -10.06 -1.27
CA LEU A 40 -2.16 -10.41 -2.37
C LEU A 40 -2.27 -11.92 -2.53
N VAL A 41 -1.15 -12.63 -2.52
CA VAL A 41 -1.13 -14.11 -2.62
C VAL A 41 -1.76 -14.77 -1.38
N ALA A 42 -1.51 -14.25 -0.18
CA ALA A 42 -2.04 -14.81 1.07
C ALA A 42 -3.58 -14.72 1.18
N HIS A 43 -4.19 -13.71 0.55
CA HIS A 43 -5.65 -13.53 0.51
C HIS A 43 -6.31 -14.18 -0.71
N LEU A 44 -5.52 -14.76 -1.63
CA LEU A 44 -6.05 -15.38 -2.85
C LEU A 44 -6.88 -16.61 -2.52
N ARG A 45 -8.07 -16.68 -3.10
CA ARG A 45 -9.00 -17.82 -2.99
C ARG A 45 -9.20 -18.47 -4.34
N GLY A 46 -9.53 -19.76 -4.35
CA GLY A 46 -9.85 -20.51 -5.54
C GLY A 46 -11.28 -21.04 -5.50
N SER A 47 -11.94 -21.06 -6.65
CA SER A 47 -13.25 -21.66 -6.84
C SER A 47 -13.18 -22.68 -7.98
N ASP A 48 -13.91 -23.80 -7.82
CA ASP A 48 -14.05 -24.83 -8.88
C ASP A 48 -15.03 -24.39 -9.99
N ILE A 49 -15.83 -23.36 -9.75
CA ILE A 49 -16.78 -22.80 -10.69
C ILE A 49 -16.38 -21.35 -11.07
N PRO A 50 -16.74 -20.90 -12.28
CA PRO A 50 -16.46 -19.53 -12.69
C PRO A 50 -16.99 -18.51 -11.70
N VAL A 51 -16.16 -17.57 -11.30
CA VAL A 51 -16.54 -16.45 -10.44
C VAL A 51 -17.01 -15.29 -11.31
N THR A 52 -18.11 -14.65 -10.93
CA THR A 52 -18.60 -13.47 -11.62
C THR A 52 -17.56 -12.36 -11.62
N ALA A 53 -17.28 -11.79 -12.78
CA ALA A 53 -16.38 -10.65 -12.91
C ALA A 53 -16.79 -9.51 -11.99
N ARG A 54 -15.81 -8.86 -11.36
CA ARG A 54 -16.07 -7.71 -10.50
C ARG A 54 -16.56 -6.53 -11.33
N SER A 55 -17.57 -5.86 -10.83
CA SER A 55 -18.09 -4.61 -11.40
C SER A 55 -17.76 -3.43 -10.49
N GLY A 56 -17.42 -2.29 -11.07
CA GLY A 56 -17.14 -1.05 -10.34
C GLY A 56 -16.10 -0.19 -11.05
N ASP A 57 -15.93 1.04 -10.56
CA ASP A 57 -15.12 2.05 -11.26
C ASP A 57 -13.62 1.79 -11.17
N PHE A 58 -13.15 1.07 -10.15
CA PHE A 58 -11.72 0.88 -9.89
C PHE A 58 -11.38 -0.61 -9.71
N VAL A 59 -11.64 -1.40 -10.76
CA VAL A 59 -11.25 -2.81 -10.81
C VAL A 59 -9.96 -2.93 -11.60
N VAL A 60 -8.95 -3.53 -10.98
CA VAL A 60 -7.64 -3.80 -11.60
C VAL A 60 -7.45 -5.30 -11.78
N LYS A 61 -6.81 -5.69 -12.88
CA LYS A 61 -6.41 -7.08 -13.12
C LYS A 61 -4.98 -7.28 -12.71
N LEU A 62 -4.75 -8.31 -11.90
CA LEU A 62 -3.46 -8.66 -11.32
C LEU A 62 -3.01 -10.02 -11.82
N ARG A 63 -1.77 -10.13 -12.24
CA ARG A 63 -1.10 -11.39 -12.58
C ARG A 63 -0.19 -11.80 -11.44
N MET A 64 -0.51 -12.93 -10.80
CA MET A 64 0.26 -13.44 -9.67
C MET A 64 1.55 -14.12 -10.14
N PRO A 65 2.65 -13.99 -9.38
CA PRO A 65 3.86 -14.74 -9.66
C PRO A 65 3.61 -16.24 -9.51
N ILE A 66 4.13 -17.04 -10.44
CA ILE A 66 4.01 -18.50 -10.37
C ILE A 66 5.05 -19.04 -9.38
N ASN A 67 4.57 -19.64 -8.31
CA ASN A 67 5.37 -20.31 -7.30
C ASN A 67 4.60 -21.52 -6.74
N ASP A 68 5.16 -22.23 -5.78
CA ASP A 68 4.53 -23.42 -5.22
C ASP A 68 3.17 -23.14 -4.56
N ILE A 69 2.97 -21.92 -4.02
CA ILE A 69 1.72 -21.50 -3.40
C ILE A 69 0.66 -21.17 -4.47
N THR A 70 1.03 -20.47 -5.54
CA THR A 70 0.07 -19.99 -6.54
C THR A 70 -0.22 -21.01 -7.64
N ARG A 71 0.66 -21.99 -7.84
CA ARG A 71 0.52 -22.99 -8.92
C ARG A 71 -0.80 -23.78 -8.85
N HIS A 72 -1.33 -24.06 -7.68
CA HIS A 72 -2.59 -24.78 -7.56
C HIS A 72 -3.79 -23.98 -8.05
N PHE A 73 -3.71 -22.63 -8.05
CA PHE A 73 -4.77 -21.75 -8.59
C PHE A 73 -4.84 -21.77 -10.12
N GLU A 74 -3.85 -22.32 -10.84
CA GLU A 74 -3.90 -22.42 -12.30
C GLU A 74 -5.07 -23.28 -12.83
N LYS A 75 -5.60 -24.16 -11.97
CA LYS A 75 -6.73 -25.03 -12.27
C LYS A 75 -8.06 -24.56 -11.67
N LEU A 76 -8.04 -23.43 -10.99
CA LEU A 76 -9.17 -22.85 -10.27
C LEU A 76 -9.50 -21.46 -10.85
N TRP A 77 -10.65 -20.93 -10.46
CA TRP A 77 -11.03 -19.55 -10.71
C TRP A 77 -10.58 -18.70 -9.49
N PRO A 78 -9.46 -17.96 -9.60
CA PRO A 78 -8.96 -17.17 -8.48
C PRO A 78 -9.83 -15.94 -8.25
N TYR A 79 -10.04 -15.60 -6.98
CA TYR A 79 -10.84 -14.43 -6.58
C TYR A 79 -10.48 -13.93 -5.19
N TYR A 80 -10.93 -12.72 -4.88
CA TYR A 80 -10.98 -12.16 -3.53
C TYR A 80 -12.44 -12.00 -3.10
N ASN A 81 -12.76 -12.30 -1.83
CA ASN A 81 -14.07 -11.94 -1.29
C ASN A 81 -14.06 -10.49 -0.79
N GLU A 82 -15.21 -9.95 -0.36
CA GLU A 82 -15.32 -8.56 0.11
C GLU A 82 -14.45 -8.25 1.32
N ALA A 83 -14.30 -9.20 2.25
CA ALA A 83 -13.46 -9.02 3.42
C ALA A 83 -11.96 -9.02 3.06
N ASP A 84 -11.56 -9.85 2.11
CA ASP A 84 -10.19 -9.85 1.57
C ASP A 84 -9.91 -8.54 0.84
N GLU A 85 -10.83 -8.06 -0.01
CA GLU A 85 -10.71 -6.78 -0.69
C GLU A 85 -10.60 -5.60 0.28
N ALA A 86 -11.41 -5.58 1.35
CA ALA A 86 -11.32 -4.56 2.39
C ALA A 86 -9.95 -4.57 3.09
N SER A 87 -9.45 -5.75 3.46
CA SER A 87 -8.14 -5.92 4.09
C SER A 87 -6.99 -5.48 3.17
N LEU A 88 -7.05 -5.88 1.89
CA LEU A 88 -6.06 -5.50 0.89
C LEU A 88 -6.06 -4.00 0.60
N ASN A 89 -7.23 -3.36 0.55
CA ASN A 89 -7.35 -1.92 0.39
C ASN A 89 -6.77 -1.15 1.59
N MET A 90 -7.00 -1.62 2.82
CA MET A 90 -6.37 -1.05 4.01
C MET A 90 -4.84 -1.19 3.97
N ALA A 91 -4.35 -2.36 3.58
CA ALA A 91 -2.91 -2.60 3.45
C ALA A 91 -2.29 -1.73 2.35
N LEU A 92 -2.95 -1.60 1.19
CA LEU A 92 -2.50 -0.74 0.09
C LEU A 92 -2.45 0.73 0.51
N ALA A 93 -3.47 1.20 1.23
CA ALA A 93 -3.48 2.56 1.79
C ALA A 93 -2.35 2.78 2.78
N ALA A 94 -2.02 1.79 3.62
CA ALA A 94 -0.90 1.87 4.55
C ALA A 94 0.45 1.94 3.82
N VAL A 95 0.64 1.13 2.78
CA VAL A 95 1.86 1.16 1.94
C VAL A 95 2.00 2.52 1.25
N PHE A 96 0.91 3.05 0.69
CA PHE A 96 0.86 4.39 0.12
C PHE A 96 1.26 5.46 1.14
N ASP A 97 0.69 5.39 2.34
CA ASP A 97 0.96 6.33 3.43
C ASP A 97 2.43 6.31 3.87
N MET A 98 3.03 5.13 3.92
CA MET A 98 4.44 4.97 4.25
C MET A 98 5.34 5.56 3.16
N ASP A 99 5.06 5.28 1.88
CA ASP A 99 5.83 5.82 0.75
C ASP A 99 5.71 7.35 0.70
N PHE A 100 4.50 7.89 0.76
CA PHE A 100 4.27 9.33 0.78
C PHE A 100 4.99 10.02 1.95
N THR A 101 4.85 9.46 3.14
CA THR A 101 5.48 9.99 4.35
C THR A 101 7.00 9.99 4.27
N GLY A 102 7.58 8.89 3.80
CA GLY A 102 9.03 8.77 3.62
C GLY A 102 9.56 9.77 2.60
N TYR A 103 8.88 9.87 1.47
CA TYR A 103 9.22 10.82 0.41
C TYR A 103 9.12 12.29 0.89
N TYR A 104 8.02 12.60 1.56
CA TYR A 104 7.76 13.94 2.07
C TYR A 104 8.82 14.37 3.09
N ARG A 105 9.13 13.53 4.08
CA ARG A 105 10.18 13.82 5.08
C ARG A 105 11.55 14.01 4.48
N LYS A 106 11.90 13.20 3.49
CA LYS A 106 13.16 13.36 2.74
C LYS A 106 13.20 14.70 2.03
N GLY A 107 12.12 15.11 1.39
CA GLY A 107 12.02 16.42 0.74
C GLY A 107 12.16 17.57 1.73
N GLU A 108 11.48 17.51 2.88
CA GLU A 108 11.62 18.52 3.95
C GLU A 108 13.06 18.60 4.48
N SER A 109 13.72 17.48 4.69
CA SER A 109 15.11 17.44 5.17
C SER A 109 16.10 18.06 4.19
N LEU A 110 15.76 18.07 2.90
CA LEU A 110 16.53 18.71 1.83
C LEU A 110 16.17 20.20 1.60
N GLY A 111 15.20 20.73 2.35
CA GLY A 111 14.78 22.13 2.31
C GLY A 111 13.82 22.48 1.18
N TYR A 112 13.20 21.49 0.51
CA TYR A 112 12.21 21.76 -0.53
C TYR A 112 10.91 22.30 0.06
N GLN A 113 10.19 23.10 -0.74
CA GLN A 113 8.87 23.58 -0.34
C GLN A 113 7.84 22.47 -0.34
N LYS A 114 6.88 22.53 0.60
CA LYS A 114 5.82 21.51 0.75
C LYS A 114 5.07 21.23 -0.55
N LYS A 115 4.75 22.28 -1.31
CA LYS A 115 4.07 22.15 -2.60
C LYS A 115 4.92 21.35 -3.59
N ASP A 116 6.19 21.70 -3.74
CA ASP A 116 7.08 21.06 -4.71
C ASP A 116 7.31 19.59 -4.38
N ILE A 117 7.36 19.23 -3.09
CA ILE A 117 7.47 17.83 -2.63
C ILE A 117 6.22 17.02 -3.03
N VAL A 118 5.03 17.60 -2.83
CA VAL A 118 3.77 16.94 -3.21
C VAL A 118 3.67 16.76 -4.72
N ASP A 119 3.98 17.80 -5.48
CA ASP A 119 3.95 17.77 -6.95
C ASP A 119 4.95 16.75 -7.51
N ALA A 120 6.16 16.71 -6.94
CA ALA A 120 7.16 15.73 -7.31
C ALA A 120 6.74 14.30 -6.96
N PHE A 121 6.09 14.08 -5.81
CA PHE A 121 5.55 12.76 -5.44
C PHE A 121 4.48 12.31 -6.44
N ILE A 122 3.48 13.16 -6.71
CA ILE A 122 2.39 12.86 -7.66
C ILE A 122 2.97 12.48 -9.02
N THR A 123 3.90 13.28 -9.52
CA THR A 123 4.53 13.06 -10.83
C THR A 123 5.33 11.76 -10.85
N SER A 124 6.16 11.52 -9.82
CA SER A 124 7.03 10.35 -9.76
C SER A 124 6.27 9.04 -9.59
N ARG A 125 5.07 9.08 -8.99
CA ARG A 125 4.19 7.91 -8.81
C ARG A 125 3.09 7.83 -9.86
N LYS A 126 3.05 8.78 -10.82
CA LYS A 126 2.06 8.85 -11.90
C LYS A 126 0.61 8.86 -11.39
N LEU A 127 0.37 9.59 -10.30
CA LEU A 127 -0.96 9.69 -9.66
C LEU A 127 -1.78 10.78 -10.35
N PHE A 128 -2.34 10.49 -11.50
CA PHE A 128 -2.99 11.50 -12.35
C PHE A 128 -4.49 11.67 -12.11
N SER A 129 -5.04 11.10 -11.04
CA SER A 129 -6.44 11.37 -10.67
C SER A 129 -6.62 12.83 -10.24
N ALA A 130 -7.71 13.46 -10.70
CA ALA A 130 -7.99 14.88 -10.49
C ALA A 130 -7.96 15.30 -9.00
N ASP A 131 -8.39 14.37 -8.12
CA ASP A 131 -8.50 14.64 -6.68
C ASP A 131 -7.19 14.44 -5.91
N CYS A 132 -6.19 13.80 -6.52
CA CYS A 132 -4.97 13.39 -5.81
C CYS A 132 -4.19 14.58 -5.26
N PHE A 133 -4.04 15.63 -6.06
CA PHE A 133 -3.35 16.86 -5.68
C PHE A 133 -4.00 17.50 -4.46
N ASP A 134 -5.31 17.71 -4.50
CA ASP A 134 -6.08 18.33 -3.43
C ASP A 134 -6.05 17.51 -2.14
N VAL A 135 -6.16 16.18 -2.24
CA VAL A 135 -6.12 15.26 -1.10
C VAL A 135 -4.75 15.31 -0.42
N LEU A 136 -3.67 15.22 -1.18
CA LEU A 136 -2.32 15.22 -0.62
C LEU A 136 -1.92 16.58 -0.08
N HIS A 137 -2.27 17.68 -0.75
CA HIS A 137 -2.06 19.04 -0.23
C HIS A 137 -2.82 19.27 1.07
N LYS A 138 -4.12 18.96 1.12
CA LYS A 138 -4.93 19.06 2.35
C LYS A 138 -4.33 18.24 3.49
N ARG A 139 -3.79 17.06 3.20
CA ARG A 139 -3.15 16.19 4.17
C ARG A 139 -1.91 16.84 4.79
N VAL A 140 -1.05 17.42 3.98
CA VAL A 140 0.20 18.09 4.41
C VAL A 140 -0.08 19.37 5.19
N TYR A 141 -1.02 20.19 4.73
CA TYR A 141 -1.30 21.48 5.36
C TYR A 141 -2.18 21.37 6.61
N ARG A 142 -3.08 20.38 6.71
CA ARG A 142 -4.03 20.29 7.83
C ARG A 142 -3.63 19.33 8.95
N LYS A 143 -2.88 18.29 8.68
CA LYS A 143 -2.62 17.21 9.66
C LYS A 143 -1.16 16.76 9.76
N GLY A 144 -0.31 17.09 8.79
CA GLY A 144 0.99 16.45 8.66
C GLY A 144 1.89 16.65 9.88
N GLN A 145 2.07 17.89 10.29
CA GLN A 145 3.08 18.24 11.29
C GLN A 145 2.65 17.86 12.72
N ALA A 146 1.40 18.17 13.09
CA ALA A 146 0.89 17.86 14.44
C ALA A 146 0.72 16.34 14.68
N SER A 147 0.28 15.60 13.66
CA SER A 147 0.12 14.14 13.77
C SER A 147 1.47 13.42 13.87
N PHE A 148 2.48 13.85 13.14
CA PHE A 148 3.82 13.27 13.21
C PHE A 148 4.51 13.53 14.53
N GLU A 149 4.45 14.75 15.02
CA GLU A 149 5.05 15.11 16.29
C GLU A 149 4.36 14.38 17.45
N ALA A 150 3.04 14.23 17.40
CA ALA A 150 2.28 13.44 18.38
C ALA A 150 2.66 11.94 18.35
N ILE A 151 2.83 11.36 17.17
CA ILE A 151 3.28 9.95 17.01
C ILE A 151 4.71 9.80 17.53
N LYS A 152 5.62 10.69 17.15
CA LYS A 152 7.01 10.69 17.61
C LYS A 152 7.10 10.80 19.13
N GLN A 153 6.38 11.74 19.73
CA GLN A 153 6.34 11.90 21.17
C GLN A 153 5.75 10.66 21.88
N ARG A 154 4.73 10.06 21.31
CA ARG A 154 4.15 8.81 21.82
C ARG A 154 5.14 7.64 21.75
N LEU A 155 5.88 7.50 20.67
CA LEU A 155 6.90 6.46 20.50
C LEU A 155 8.07 6.66 21.44
N ILE A 156 8.54 7.90 21.61
CA ILE A 156 9.60 8.25 22.57
C ILE A 156 9.17 7.93 24.00
N ARG A 157 7.96 8.32 24.41
CA ARG A 157 7.43 7.98 25.74
C ARG A 157 7.34 6.48 25.95
N LYS A 158 6.85 5.74 24.94
CA LYS A 158 6.73 4.29 25.03
C LYS A 158 8.11 3.61 25.16
N ALA A 159 9.10 4.05 24.38
CA ALA A 159 10.46 3.56 24.48
C ALA A 159 11.06 3.85 25.86
N TYR A 160 10.88 5.06 26.39
CA TYR A 160 11.34 5.44 27.72
C TYR A 160 10.73 4.55 28.83
N TYR A 161 9.42 4.29 28.78
CA TYR A 161 8.77 3.38 29.74
C TYR A 161 9.29 1.94 29.65
N ILE A 162 9.60 1.46 28.46
CA ILE A 162 10.17 0.12 28.26
C ILE A 162 11.58 0.09 28.81
N ASP A 163 12.39 1.10 28.52
CA ASP A 163 13.78 1.19 29.00
C ASP A 163 13.85 1.33 30.54
N GLU A 164 12.96 2.08 31.17
CA GLU A 164 12.87 2.14 32.63
C GLU A 164 12.37 0.84 33.26
N SER A 165 11.50 0.08 32.55
CA SER A 165 10.96 -1.18 33.05
C SER A 165 11.95 -2.35 32.95
N ILE A 166 12.95 -2.25 32.06
CA ILE A 166 14.05 -3.21 31.97
C ILE A 166 15.06 -2.90 33.04
N ASP A 167 15.06 -3.67 34.12
CA ASP A 167 16.05 -3.56 35.17
C ASP A 167 17.42 -4.06 34.72
N TYR A 168 18.23 -3.15 34.16
CA TYR A 168 19.61 -3.44 33.74
C TYR A 168 20.54 -3.82 34.91
N LYS A 169 20.12 -3.68 36.16
CA LYS A 169 20.94 -4.01 37.34
C LYS A 169 21.12 -5.53 37.51
N GLY A 170 20.34 -6.35 36.83
CA GLY A 170 20.45 -7.81 36.87
C GLY A 170 21.40 -8.43 35.83
N LEU A 171 21.89 -7.66 34.86
CA LEU A 171 22.77 -8.18 33.80
C LEU A 171 24.27 -8.01 34.07
N GLY A 172 24.64 -7.53 35.22
CA GLY A 172 26.01 -7.25 35.65
C GLY A 172 26.45 -8.04 36.87
N LYS A 173 26.35 -9.39 36.83
CA LYS A 173 27.13 -10.26 37.76
C LYS A 173 27.53 -11.54 37.02
#